data_33959fdc22794d5712b5095b15af0d65
#
_entry.id   33959fdc22794d5712b5095b15af0d65
#
_cell.length_a   1.000
_cell.length_b   1.000
_cell.length_c   1.000
_cell.angle_alpha   90.00
_cell.angle_beta   90.00
_cell.angle_gamma   90.00
#
_symmetry.space_group_name_H-M   'P 1'
#
loop_
_entity.id
_entity.type
_entity.pdbx_description
1 polymer ?
#
loop_
_entity_poly.entity_id
_entity_poly.type
_entity_poly.pdbx_seq_one_letter_code
_entity_poly.pdbx_strand_id
1 'polypeptide(L)'
;MKKITTVLAIFLLTALGAQDFKYGVTGNFHQGSIVGVHDVSKGKFGAGLGGFIQFPLVQNDVFDSAWLYLMPQIEYNMGGEWARAEEEKFGIQKYTHDYVAMQVYLKYFFNFGNMKRDYFVFAGPRIEYLVRQDKKVDPAYDAAYYKYNLDDEVAKFGYGVSLGVGIKPTSRWEAFMRFDRGFSKVYPNNNLRNTYNRMLAVGVNYYLNENWW
;
A
#
# COMPACT_ATOMS: atom_id res chain seq x y z
N MET A 1 -21.28 10.05 23.74
CA MET A 1 -20.45 9.57 22.62
C MET A 1 -19.94 8.14 22.83
N LYS A 2 -19.30 7.76 23.96
CA LYS A 2 -18.78 6.39 24.18
C LYS A 2 -19.80 5.26 23.97
N LYS A 3 -21.05 5.43 24.39
CA LYS A 3 -22.12 4.41 24.25
C LYS A 3 -22.53 4.17 22.79
N ILE A 4 -22.54 5.21 21.94
CA ILE A 4 -22.88 5.09 20.51
C ILE A 4 -21.78 4.35 19.77
N THR A 5 -20.53 4.63 20.10
CA THR A 5 -19.36 3.95 19.49
C THR A 5 -19.34 2.45 19.85
N THR A 6 -19.71 2.11 21.09
CA THR A 6 -19.78 0.71 21.53
C THR A 6 -20.92 -0.04 20.83
N VAL A 7 -22.10 0.58 20.69
CA VAL A 7 -23.23 -0.03 19.99
C VAL A 7 -22.92 -0.21 18.50
N LEU A 8 -22.29 0.79 17.87
CA LEU A 8 -21.86 0.70 16.47
C LEU A 8 -20.80 -0.40 16.27
N ALA A 9 -19.86 -0.53 17.20
CA ALA A 9 -18.84 -1.59 17.17
C ALA A 9 -19.43 -2.99 17.34
N ILE A 10 -20.42 -3.17 18.25
CA ILE A 10 -21.14 -4.43 18.44
C ILE A 10 -21.97 -4.76 17.19
N PHE A 11 -22.67 -3.79 16.61
CA PHE A 11 -23.46 -4.00 15.39
C PHE A 11 -22.57 -4.37 14.20
N LEU A 12 -21.40 -3.74 14.06
CA LEU A 12 -20.40 -4.14 13.06
C LEU A 12 -19.88 -5.56 13.31
N LEU A 13 -19.58 -5.94 14.54
CA LEU A 13 -19.10 -7.29 14.89
C LEU A 13 -20.17 -8.37 14.65
N THR A 14 -21.44 -8.11 14.93
CA THR A 14 -22.53 -9.05 14.65
C THR A 14 -22.85 -9.16 13.17
N ALA A 15 -22.77 -8.08 12.40
CA ALA A 15 -22.92 -8.11 10.95
C ALA A 15 -21.77 -8.88 10.27
N LEU A 16 -20.56 -8.83 10.83
CA LEU A 16 -19.40 -9.59 10.34
C LEU A 16 -19.51 -11.10 10.63
N GLY A 17 -20.17 -11.49 11.72
CA GLY A 17 -20.36 -12.89 12.11
C GLY A 17 -21.37 -13.67 11.25
N ALA A 18 -22.19 -13.00 10.44
CA ALA A 18 -23.22 -13.61 9.60
C ALA A 18 -22.83 -13.75 8.12
N GLN A 19 -21.62 -13.32 7.73
CA GLN A 19 -21.17 -13.35 6.34
C GLN A 19 -19.99 -14.32 6.17
N ASP A 20 -20.01 -15.09 5.10
CA ASP A 20 -18.84 -15.87 4.65
C ASP A 20 -17.71 -14.91 4.23
N PHE A 21 -16.79 -14.63 5.16
CA PHE A 21 -15.62 -13.82 4.87
C PHE A 21 -14.46 -14.69 4.39
N LYS A 22 -13.65 -14.12 3.51
CA LYS A 22 -12.42 -14.73 3.04
C LYS A 22 -11.24 -14.03 3.68
N TYR A 23 -10.18 -14.77 3.98
CA TYR A 23 -8.97 -14.19 4.54
C TYR A 23 -7.72 -14.84 3.95
N GLY A 24 -6.62 -14.12 4.02
CA GLY A 24 -5.40 -14.58 3.40
C GLY A 24 -4.19 -13.73 3.72
N VAL A 25 -3.11 -14.07 3.04
CA VAL A 25 -1.85 -13.34 3.08
C VAL A 25 -1.60 -12.64 1.76
N THR A 26 -0.93 -11.51 1.80
CA THR A 26 -0.55 -10.72 0.64
C THR A 26 0.94 -10.51 0.63
N GLY A 27 1.55 -10.58 -0.55
CA GLY A 27 2.94 -10.25 -0.76
C GLY A 27 3.10 -9.41 -2.01
N ASN A 28 3.99 -8.43 -1.97
CA ASN A 28 4.26 -7.57 -3.10
C ASN A 28 5.74 -7.24 -3.24
N PHE A 29 6.13 -6.93 -4.47
CA PHE A 29 7.37 -6.28 -4.82
C PHE A 29 7.05 -4.92 -5.42
N HIS A 30 7.74 -3.89 -4.99
CA HIS A 30 7.40 -2.53 -5.38
C HIS A 30 8.59 -1.63 -5.59
N GLN A 31 8.35 -0.54 -6.32
CA GLN A 31 9.24 0.60 -6.42
C GLN A 31 8.58 1.79 -5.74
N GLY A 32 9.19 2.24 -4.64
CA GLY A 32 8.78 3.43 -3.90
C GLY A 32 9.65 4.63 -4.25
N SER A 33 9.08 5.82 -4.16
CA SER A 33 9.79 7.09 -4.29
C SER A 33 9.11 8.19 -3.49
N ILE A 34 9.88 9.18 -3.05
CA ILE A 34 9.36 10.40 -2.45
C ILE A 34 9.40 11.49 -3.51
N VAL A 35 8.21 11.94 -3.92
CA VAL A 35 8.07 12.99 -4.92
C VAL A 35 8.37 14.34 -4.28
N GLY A 36 9.12 15.21 -4.97
CA GLY A 36 9.34 16.60 -4.55
C GLY A 36 10.59 16.84 -3.71
N VAL A 37 11.38 15.82 -3.38
CA VAL A 37 12.62 15.99 -2.59
C VAL A 37 13.80 16.34 -3.49
N HIS A 38 14.01 15.56 -4.54
CA HIS A 38 15.13 15.73 -5.47
C HIS A 38 14.64 15.69 -6.91
N ASP A 39 15.26 16.48 -7.77
CA ASP A 39 14.98 16.45 -9.20
C ASP A 39 15.50 15.13 -9.83
N VAL A 40 16.44 14.46 -9.15
CA VAL A 40 17.11 13.22 -9.59
C VAL A 40 16.89 12.04 -8.62
N SER A 41 15.83 12.08 -7.81
CA SER A 41 15.50 10.96 -6.92
C SER A 41 15.16 9.72 -7.73
N LYS A 42 15.82 8.60 -7.41
CA LYS A 42 15.49 7.29 -7.96
C LYS A 42 14.66 6.51 -6.95
N GLY A 43 13.58 5.91 -7.46
CA GLY A 43 12.78 5.03 -6.64
C GLY A 43 13.59 3.84 -6.11
N LYS A 44 13.39 3.51 -4.84
CA LYS A 44 13.98 2.33 -4.19
C LYS A 44 13.06 1.15 -4.40
N PHE A 45 13.64 0.01 -4.76
CA PHE A 45 12.95 -1.27 -4.76
C PHE A 45 12.79 -1.80 -3.34
N GLY A 46 11.62 -2.35 -3.06
CA GLY A 46 11.26 -2.93 -1.78
C GLY A 46 10.29 -4.08 -1.95
N ALA A 47 9.99 -4.72 -0.83
CA ALA A 47 9.00 -5.77 -0.74
C ALA A 47 8.01 -5.46 0.39
N GLY A 48 6.81 -5.99 0.28
CA GLY A 48 5.78 -5.91 1.29
C GLY A 48 5.19 -7.27 1.59
N LEU A 49 4.80 -7.46 2.85
CA LEU A 49 4.13 -8.66 3.32
C LEU A 49 3.02 -8.27 4.30
N GLY A 50 1.88 -8.95 4.20
CA GLY A 50 0.75 -8.61 5.06
C GLY A 50 -0.34 -9.65 5.07
N GLY A 51 -1.48 -9.27 5.65
CA GLY A 51 -2.68 -10.06 5.69
C GLY A 51 -3.91 -9.22 5.33
N PHE A 52 -4.94 -9.89 4.86
CA PHE A 52 -6.21 -9.26 4.50
C PHE A 52 -7.40 -10.12 4.93
N ILE A 53 -8.53 -9.44 5.07
CA ILE A 53 -9.85 -10.05 5.20
C ILE A 53 -10.72 -9.44 4.11
N GLN A 54 -11.59 -10.25 3.49
CA GLN A 54 -12.46 -9.81 2.42
C GLN A 54 -13.90 -10.17 2.74
N PHE A 55 -14.77 -9.17 2.79
CA PHE A 55 -16.19 -9.28 3.10
C PHE A 55 -17.00 -9.04 1.84
N PRO A 56 -17.92 -9.95 1.45
CA PRO A 56 -18.86 -9.70 0.35
C PRO A 56 -19.82 -8.59 0.74
N LEU A 57 -19.97 -7.55 -0.10
CA LEU A 57 -20.95 -6.48 0.10
C LEU A 57 -22.22 -6.72 -0.72
N VAL A 58 -22.06 -7.29 -1.91
CA VAL A 58 -23.17 -7.61 -2.80
C VAL A 58 -22.96 -9.03 -3.32
N GLN A 59 -23.91 -9.88 -3.02
CA GLN A 59 -23.98 -11.25 -3.52
C GLN A 59 -24.99 -11.33 -4.64
N ASN A 60 -24.73 -12.19 -5.62
CA ASN A 60 -25.69 -12.49 -6.67
C ASN A 60 -26.40 -13.80 -6.30
N ASP A 61 -27.68 -13.70 -5.94
CA ASP A 61 -28.51 -14.84 -5.49
C ASP A 61 -28.61 -15.98 -6.52
N VAL A 62 -28.31 -15.69 -7.81
CA VAL A 62 -28.41 -16.67 -8.90
C VAL A 62 -27.16 -17.53 -9.05
N PHE A 63 -25.97 -17.02 -8.66
CA PHE A 63 -24.69 -17.68 -8.93
C PHE A 63 -23.80 -17.88 -7.68
N ASP A 64 -24.30 -17.60 -6.50
CA ASP A 64 -23.56 -17.72 -5.23
C ASP A 64 -22.20 -16.98 -5.20
N SER A 65 -22.01 -16.03 -6.12
CA SER A 65 -20.78 -15.26 -6.29
C SER A 65 -20.99 -13.79 -6.00
N ALA A 66 -20.29 -13.28 -5.02
CA ALA A 66 -20.22 -11.85 -4.79
C ALA A 66 -19.35 -11.19 -5.86
N TRP A 67 -19.71 -9.99 -6.28
CA TRP A 67 -18.94 -9.20 -7.26
C TRP A 67 -18.33 -7.93 -6.65
N LEU A 68 -18.80 -7.52 -5.46
CA LEU A 68 -18.33 -6.35 -4.75
C LEU A 68 -17.93 -6.74 -3.32
N TYR A 69 -16.72 -6.37 -2.93
CA TYR A 69 -16.15 -6.71 -1.64
C TYR A 69 -15.53 -5.50 -0.94
N LEU A 70 -15.61 -5.51 0.39
CA LEU A 70 -14.78 -4.69 1.26
C LEU A 70 -13.58 -5.51 1.73
N MET A 71 -12.35 -5.00 1.53
CA MET A 71 -11.13 -5.72 1.86
C MET A 71 -10.20 -4.87 2.71
N PRO A 72 -10.33 -4.89 4.05
CA PRO A 72 -9.28 -4.38 4.94
C PRO A 72 -8.03 -5.24 4.85
N GLN A 73 -6.89 -4.56 4.81
CA GLN A 73 -5.57 -5.15 4.66
C GLN A 73 -4.55 -4.42 5.53
N ILE A 74 -3.61 -5.15 6.11
CA ILE A 74 -2.47 -4.61 6.81
C ILE A 74 -1.20 -5.18 6.20
N GLU A 75 -0.21 -4.32 5.96
CA GLU A 75 1.07 -4.69 5.34
C GLU A 75 2.25 -4.01 6.03
N TYR A 76 3.35 -4.72 6.14
CA TYR A 76 4.66 -4.14 6.32
C TYR A 76 5.29 -3.92 4.95
N ASN A 77 5.73 -2.69 4.65
CA ASN A 77 6.34 -2.31 3.39
C ASN A 77 7.73 -1.72 3.61
N MET A 78 8.73 -2.29 2.94
CA MET A 78 10.08 -1.75 2.90
C MET A 78 10.11 -0.62 1.89
N GLY A 79 10.30 0.61 2.35
CA GLY A 79 10.26 1.79 1.50
C GLY A 79 11.52 2.64 1.54
N GLY A 80 11.40 3.83 0.98
CA GLY A 80 12.44 4.83 0.96
C GLY A 80 12.80 5.29 -0.44
N GLU A 81 13.93 5.96 -0.55
CA GLU A 81 14.44 6.49 -1.81
C GLU A 81 15.94 6.44 -1.88
N TRP A 82 16.45 6.54 -3.10
CA TRP A 82 17.86 6.75 -3.37
C TRP A 82 18.03 8.13 -3.98
N ALA A 83 18.73 9.00 -3.28
CA ALA A 83 19.21 10.25 -3.86
C ALA A 83 20.58 9.98 -4.49
N ARG A 84 20.72 10.36 -5.75
CA ARG A 84 21.98 10.28 -6.49
C ARG A 84 22.40 11.70 -6.85
N ALA A 85 23.65 12.06 -6.55
CA ALA A 85 24.22 13.29 -7.05
C ALA A 85 24.22 13.27 -8.60
N GLU A 86 24.05 14.42 -9.23
CA GLU A 86 24.10 14.53 -10.69
C GLU A 86 25.41 13.97 -11.26
N GLU A 87 26.47 13.98 -10.44
CA GLU A 87 27.75 13.40 -10.78
C GLU A 87 28.06 12.26 -9.81
N GLU A 88 28.38 11.07 -10.33
CA GLU A 88 28.71 9.86 -9.54
C GLU A 88 29.86 10.05 -8.55
N LYS A 89 30.73 11.03 -8.78
CA LYS A 89 31.85 11.37 -7.90
C LYS A 89 31.46 11.85 -6.50
N PHE A 90 30.21 12.26 -6.29
CA PHE A 90 29.73 12.75 -4.99
C PHE A 90 29.07 11.69 -4.13
N GLY A 91 28.96 10.46 -4.62
CA GLY A 91 28.44 9.33 -3.86
C GLY A 91 26.93 9.15 -3.91
N ILE A 92 26.44 8.17 -3.19
CA ILE A 92 25.05 7.77 -3.15
C ILE A 92 24.51 7.97 -1.74
N GLN A 93 23.37 8.65 -1.62
CA GLN A 93 22.57 8.65 -0.40
C GLN A 93 21.45 7.64 -0.50
N LYS A 94 21.26 6.84 0.57
CA LYS A 94 20.17 5.87 0.68
C LYS A 94 19.34 6.20 1.90
N TYR A 95 18.05 6.38 1.67
CA TYR A 95 17.06 6.58 2.72
C TYR A 95 16.17 5.35 2.79
N THR A 96 16.08 4.75 3.97
CA THR A 96 15.19 3.63 4.23
C THR A 96 14.08 4.10 5.14
N HIS A 97 12.85 3.95 4.68
CA HIS A 97 11.65 4.26 5.43
C HIS A 97 10.71 3.06 5.32
N ASP A 98 10.64 2.26 6.38
CA ASP A 98 9.75 1.11 6.39
C ASP A 98 8.48 1.49 7.14
N TYR A 99 7.34 1.10 6.57
CA TYR A 99 6.01 1.46 7.08
C TYR A 99 5.17 0.22 7.37
N VAL A 100 4.39 0.30 8.43
CA VAL A 100 3.18 -0.50 8.56
C VAL A 100 2.04 0.31 7.96
N ALA A 101 1.39 -0.25 6.96
CA ALA A 101 0.28 0.40 6.27
C ALA A 101 -1.00 -0.39 6.47
N MET A 102 -2.11 0.32 6.68
CA MET A 102 -3.46 -0.22 6.69
C MET A 102 -4.25 0.41 5.56
N GLN A 103 -4.88 -0.45 4.75
CA GLN A 103 -5.73 -0.08 3.65
C GLN A 103 -7.12 -0.68 3.83
N VAL A 104 -8.14 -0.01 3.31
CA VAL A 104 -9.48 -0.56 3.22
C VAL A 104 -9.95 -0.41 1.78
N TYR A 105 -9.92 -1.51 1.04
CA TYR A 105 -10.27 -1.51 -0.37
C TYR A 105 -11.75 -1.79 -0.60
N LEU A 106 -12.33 -1.07 -1.53
CA LEU A 106 -13.52 -1.50 -2.25
C LEU A 106 -13.04 -2.22 -3.51
N LYS A 107 -13.36 -3.51 -3.65
CA LYS A 107 -12.89 -4.40 -4.70
C LYS A 107 -14.05 -4.90 -5.53
N TYR A 108 -14.00 -4.65 -6.82
CA TYR A 108 -15.04 -4.99 -7.79
C TYR A 108 -14.52 -6.03 -8.79
N PHE A 109 -15.23 -7.16 -8.89
CA PHE A 109 -14.96 -8.21 -9.86
C PHE A 109 -15.79 -8.06 -11.11
N PHE A 110 -15.20 -8.32 -12.26
CA PHE A 110 -15.89 -8.33 -13.54
C PHE A 110 -15.29 -9.39 -14.47
N ASN A 111 -16.14 -9.93 -15.37
CA ASN A 111 -15.74 -10.92 -16.35
C ASN A 111 -15.74 -10.30 -17.74
N PHE A 112 -14.71 -10.57 -18.53
CA PHE A 112 -14.65 -10.20 -19.93
C PHE A 112 -15.13 -11.37 -20.81
N GLY A 113 -16.39 -11.32 -21.27
CA GLY A 113 -16.96 -12.29 -22.21
C GLY A 113 -16.87 -13.73 -21.69
N ASN A 114 -16.45 -14.67 -22.57
CA ASN A 114 -16.34 -16.11 -22.27
C ASN A 114 -15.04 -16.52 -21.53
N MET A 115 -14.23 -15.58 -21.09
CA MET A 115 -13.01 -15.90 -20.35
C MET A 115 -13.33 -16.29 -18.92
N LYS A 116 -12.99 -17.52 -18.52
CA LYS A 116 -13.14 -18.06 -17.15
C LYS A 116 -12.16 -17.44 -16.14
N ARG A 117 -11.77 -16.17 -16.31
CA ARG A 117 -10.85 -15.48 -15.41
C ARG A 117 -11.52 -14.27 -14.82
N ASP A 118 -11.54 -14.22 -13.52
CA ASP A 118 -12.08 -13.09 -12.78
C ASP A 118 -11.06 -11.95 -12.80
N TYR A 119 -11.41 -10.86 -13.43
CA TYR A 119 -10.68 -9.61 -13.35
C TYR A 119 -11.25 -8.76 -12.24
N PHE A 120 -10.43 -7.97 -11.59
CA PHE A 120 -10.89 -7.05 -10.58
C PHE A 120 -10.16 -5.71 -10.63
N VAL A 121 -10.84 -4.71 -10.14
CA VAL A 121 -10.27 -3.41 -9.79
C VAL A 121 -10.51 -3.17 -8.31
N PHE A 122 -9.62 -2.42 -7.69
CA PHE A 122 -9.78 -2.05 -6.29
C PHE A 122 -9.23 -0.66 -6.04
N ALA A 123 -9.86 0.03 -5.10
CA ALA A 123 -9.42 1.34 -4.65
C ALA A 123 -9.79 1.54 -3.19
N GLY A 124 -9.03 2.37 -2.49
CA GLY A 124 -9.36 2.69 -1.11
C GLY A 124 -8.39 3.61 -0.42
N PRO A 125 -8.77 4.12 0.75
CA PRO A 125 -7.89 4.89 1.60
C PRO A 125 -6.75 4.02 2.14
N ARG A 126 -5.61 4.66 2.33
CA ARG A 126 -4.40 4.11 2.93
C ARG A 126 -3.94 5.02 4.05
N ILE A 127 -3.62 4.44 5.18
CA ILE A 127 -2.87 5.07 6.26
C ILE A 127 -1.58 4.30 6.48
N GLU A 128 -0.52 4.99 6.87
CA GLU A 128 0.79 4.37 7.08
C GLU A 128 1.47 4.95 8.31
N TYR A 129 2.18 4.11 9.02
CA TYR A 129 2.97 4.48 10.19
C TYR A 129 4.41 4.06 9.98
N LEU A 130 5.34 5.02 10.12
CA LEU A 130 6.77 4.82 10.01
C LEU A 130 7.27 4.00 11.20
N VAL A 131 7.83 2.81 10.94
CA VAL A 131 8.38 1.91 11.98
C VAL A 131 9.89 1.85 11.97
N ARG A 132 10.52 2.15 10.82
CA ARG A 132 11.97 2.19 10.70
C ARG A 132 12.41 3.32 9.79
N GLN A 133 13.41 4.05 10.24
CA GLN A 133 14.11 5.06 9.46
C GLN A 133 15.62 4.80 9.57
N ASP A 134 16.30 4.77 8.43
CA ASP A 134 17.76 4.63 8.36
C ASP A 134 18.29 5.48 7.20
N LYS A 135 19.40 6.16 7.43
CA LYS A 135 20.08 7.02 6.46
C LYS A 135 21.52 6.55 6.31
N LYS A 136 21.89 6.16 5.11
CA LYS A 136 23.27 5.85 4.76
C LYS A 136 23.77 6.87 3.76
N VAL A 137 24.77 7.65 4.17
CA VAL A 137 25.40 8.69 3.35
C VAL A 137 26.81 8.25 3.04
N ASP A 138 27.20 8.29 1.77
CA ASP A 138 28.59 8.06 1.35
C ASP A 138 29.48 9.19 1.93
N PRO A 139 30.63 8.88 2.53
CA PRO A 139 31.56 9.90 3.06
C PRO A 139 32.06 10.91 2.03
N ALA A 140 32.08 10.54 0.75
CA ALA A 140 32.46 11.44 -0.35
C ALA A 140 31.33 12.44 -0.71
N TYR A 141 30.20 12.37 -0.04
CA TYR A 141 29.05 13.19 -0.33
C TYR A 141 29.20 14.60 0.28
N ASP A 142 29.21 15.63 -0.55
CA ASP A 142 29.24 17.01 -0.10
C ASP A 142 27.81 17.55 0.12
N ALA A 143 27.42 17.69 1.38
CA ALA A 143 26.12 18.20 1.79
C ALA A 143 25.83 19.63 1.28
N ALA A 144 26.86 20.40 0.91
CA ALA A 144 26.69 21.75 0.36
C ALA A 144 26.00 21.78 -1.03
N TYR A 145 26.05 20.67 -1.75
CA TYR A 145 25.38 20.52 -3.05
C TYR A 145 23.88 20.35 -2.93
N TYR A 146 23.37 19.88 -1.80
CA TYR A 146 21.95 19.71 -1.56
C TYR A 146 21.41 20.89 -0.77
N LYS A 147 20.71 21.79 -1.46
CA LYS A 147 19.98 22.93 -0.88
C LYS A 147 18.90 22.52 0.13
N TYR A 148 18.65 21.23 0.30
CA TYR A 148 17.61 20.68 1.15
C TYR A 148 18.26 19.88 2.26
N ASN A 149 18.07 20.35 3.48
CA ASN A 149 18.51 19.61 4.66
C ASN A 149 17.60 18.40 4.82
N LEU A 150 18.06 17.22 4.37
CA LEU A 150 17.33 15.95 4.47
C LEU A 150 17.47 15.32 5.88
N ASP A 151 18.10 16.01 6.81
CA ASP A 151 18.09 15.64 8.21
C ASP A 151 16.75 15.99 8.90
N ASP A 152 15.81 16.54 8.13
CA ASP A 152 14.48 16.83 8.61
C ASP A 152 13.78 15.57 9.13
N GLU A 153 13.08 15.73 10.23
CA GLU A 153 12.30 14.67 10.85
C GLU A 153 11.27 14.13 9.86
N VAL A 154 11.25 12.82 9.67
CA VAL A 154 10.25 12.15 8.83
C VAL A 154 8.94 12.03 9.59
N ALA A 155 7.84 12.39 8.96
CA ALA A 155 6.52 12.23 9.55
C ALA A 155 6.24 10.77 9.89
N LYS A 156 5.89 10.49 11.17
CA LYS A 156 5.58 9.14 11.62
C LYS A 156 4.27 8.61 11.05
N PHE A 157 3.34 9.49 10.73
CA PHE A 157 2.02 9.13 10.23
C PHE A 157 1.81 9.71 8.84
N GLY A 158 1.35 8.85 7.91
CA GLY A 158 1.00 9.24 6.57
C GLY A 158 -0.40 8.75 6.19
N TYR A 159 -0.99 9.40 5.19
CA TYR A 159 -2.25 9.01 4.59
C TYR A 159 -2.25 9.25 3.09
N GLY A 160 -3.08 8.50 2.39
CA GLY A 160 -3.17 8.55 0.94
C GLY A 160 -4.27 7.66 0.40
N VAL A 161 -4.13 7.30 -0.86
CA VAL A 161 -5.03 6.37 -1.56
C VAL A 161 -4.22 5.31 -2.28
N SER A 162 -4.85 4.17 -2.48
CA SER A 162 -4.37 3.07 -3.31
C SER A 162 -5.39 2.77 -4.39
N LEU A 163 -4.89 2.47 -5.59
CA LEU A 163 -5.69 2.06 -6.74
C LEU A 163 -4.98 0.87 -7.40
N GLY A 164 -5.73 -0.16 -7.79
CA GLY A 164 -5.13 -1.32 -8.43
C GLY A 164 -6.09 -2.10 -9.31
N VAL A 165 -5.48 -2.99 -10.07
CA VAL A 165 -6.16 -3.94 -10.95
C VAL A 165 -5.54 -5.31 -10.77
N GLY A 166 -6.30 -6.36 -11.04
CA GLY A 166 -5.76 -7.70 -10.92
C GLY A 166 -6.60 -8.77 -11.60
N ILE A 167 -6.11 -9.99 -11.46
CA ILE A 167 -6.76 -11.20 -11.97
C ILE A 167 -6.78 -12.27 -10.87
N LYS A 168 -7.82 -13.10 -10.86
CA LYS A 168 -7.97 -14.25 -9.98
C LYS A 168 -7.90 -15.54 -10.81
N PRO A 169 -6.71 -16.06 -11.11
CA PRO A 169 -6.55 -17.22 -11.98
C PRO A 169 -7.07 -18.52 -11.35
N THR A 170 -7.13 -18.61 -10.04
CA THR A 170 -7.66 -19.76 -9.28
C THR A 170 -8.46 -19.29 -8.08
N SER A 171 -9.19 -20.20 -7.41
CA SER A 171 -9.94 -19.86 -6.19
C SER A 171 -9.05 -19.26 -5.10
N ARG A 172 -7.78 -19.69 -4.99
CA ARG A 172 -6.86 -19.28 -3.92
C ARG A 172 -5.88 -18.19 -4.28
N TRP A 173 -5.63 -17.94 -5.56
CA TRP A 173 -4.60 -17.00 -5.98
C TRP A 173 -5.16 -15.82 -6.72
N GLU A 174 -4.68 -14.64 -6.38
CA GLU A 174 -4.84 -13.42 -7.14
C GLU A 174 -3.48 -12.81 -7.43
N ALA A 175 -3.35 -12.22 -8.61
CA ALA A 175 -2.22 -11.37 -8.96
C ALA A 175 -2.72 -9.95 -9.19
N PHE A 176 -1.98 -8.96 -8.72
CA PHE A 176 -2.39 -7.57 -8.83
C PHE A 176 -1.24 -6.63 -9.17
N MET A 177 -1.60 -5.49 -9.74
CA MET A 177 -0.78 -4.29 -9.82
C MET A 177 -1.46 -3.17 -9.06
N ARG A 178 -0.71 -2.42 -8.24
CA ARG A 178 -1.22 -1.36 -7.37
C ARG A 178 -0.36 -0.12 -7.47
N PHE A 179 -1.01 1.01 -7.49
CA PHE A 179 -0.40 2.32 -7.35
C PHE A 179 -0.90 2.99 -6.08
N ASP A 180 0.06 3.39 -5.22
CA ASP A 180 -0.20 4.10 -3.97
C ASP A 180 0.28 5.55 -4.10
N ARG A 181 -0.55 6.49 -3.64
CA ARG A 181 -0.25 7.92 -3.61
C ARG A 181 -0.51 8.47 -2.22
N GLY A 182 0.55 8.94 -1.57
CA GLY A 182 0.44 9.71 -0.33
C GLY A 182 -0.02 11.15 -0.58
N PHE A 183 -0.75 11.69 0.38
CA PHE A 183 -1.19 13.09 0.43
C PHE A 183 -0.59 13.84 1.61
N SER A 184 -0.10 13.11 2.63
CA SER A 184 0.67 13.69 3.74
C SER A 184 2.11 13.96 3.32
N LYS A 185 2.69 15.04 3.84
CA LYS A 185 4.11 15.33 3.65
C LYS A 185 4.96 14.29 4.38
N VAL A 186 5.98 13.76 3.71
CA VAL A 186 6.98 12.87 4.30
C VAL A 186 7.96 13.67 5.17
N TYR A 187 8.39 14.83 4.70
CA TYR A 187 9.24 15.77 5.42
C TYR A 187 8.42 17.04 5.75
N PRO A 188 7.77 17.10 6.92
CA PRO A 188 6.82 18.17 7.25
C PRO A 188 7.49 19.54 7.37
N ASN A 189 8.76 19.59 7.80
CA ASN A 189 9.53 20.82 7.99
C ASN A 189 10.12 21.37 6.69
N ASN A 190 10.00 20.62 5.57
CA ASN A 190 10.43 21.12 4.28
C ASN A 190 9.43 22.15 3.74
N ASN A 191 9.79 23.44 3.88
CA ASN A 191 8.96 24.55 3.44
C ASN A 191 9.07 24.86 1.93
N LEU A 192 10.09 24.32 1.26
CA LEU A 192 10.38 24.62 -0.13
C LEU A 192 9.58 23.76 -1.10
N ARG A 193 9.31 22.49 -0.74
CA ARG A 193 8.57 21.56 -1.58
C ARG A 193 7.65 20.64 -0.77
N ASN A 194 6.56 20.24 -1.38
CA ASN A 194 5.69 19.22 -0.84
C ASN A 194 6.25 17.84 -1.21
N THR A 195 6.49 17.00 -0.20
CA THR A 195 7.11 15.69 -0.32
C THR A 195 6.09 14.60 -0.04
N TYR A 196 5.79 13.76 -1.03
CA TYR A 196 4.75 12.75 -0.93
C TYR A 196 5.28 11.36 -1.28
N ASN A 197 4.85 10.34 -0.54
CA ASN A 197 5.11 8.95 -0.91
C ASN A 197 4.36 8.58 -2.20
N ARG A 198 5.05 7.84 -3.06
CA ARG A 198 4.50 7.21 -4.25
C ARG A 198 5.08 5.81 -4.38
N MET A 199 4.24 4.83 -4.66
CA MET A 199 4.67 3.44 -4.81
C MET A 199 3.91 2.78 -5.95
N LEU A 200 4.63 2.03 -6.79
CA LEU A 200 4.07 1.12 -7.77
C LEU A 200 4.45 -0.30 -7.36
N ALA A 201 3.45 -1.15 -7.16
CA ALA A 201 3.62 -2.52 -6.68
C ALA A 201 3.02 -3.54 -7.64
N VAL A 202 3.65 -4.69 -7.73
CA VAL A 202 3.08 -5.92 -8.27
C VAL A 202 3.07 -6.97 -7.15
N GLY A 203 2.01 -7.75 -7.03
CA GLY A 203 1.89 -8.65 -5.90
C GLY A 203 0.91 -9.78 -6.13
N VAL A 204 0.81 -10.60 -5.10
CA VAL A 204 -0.09 -11.75 -5.04
C VAL A 204 -0.83 -11.78 -3.71
N ASN A 205 -2.09 -12.21 -3.76
CA ASN A 205 -2.89 -12.58 -2.61
C ASN A 205 -3.07 -14.08 -2.60
N TYR A 206 -2.95 -14.70 -1.44
CA TYR A 206 -3.23 -16.11 -1.24
C TYR A 206 -4.30 -16.28 -0.16
N TYR A 207 -5.43 -16.89 -0.54
CA TYR A 207 -6.55 -17.16 0.35
C TYR A 207 -6.31 -18.43 1.15
N LEU A 208 -6.46 -18.34 2.47
CA LEU A 208 -6.24 -19.45 3.39
C LEU A 208 -7.48 -20.33 3.57
N ASN A 209 -8.67 -19.77 3.40
CA ASN A 209 -9.95 -20.45 3.62
C ASN A 209 -10.73 -20.77 2.34
N GLU A 210 -10.09 -20.73 1.19
CA GLU A 210 -10.68 -21.16 -0.09
C GLU A 210 -10.30 -22.61 -0.39
N ASN A 211 -11.20 -23.36 -1.04
CA ASN A 211 -10.92 -24.70 -1.51
C ASN A 211 -10.05 -24.69 -2.77
N TRP A 212 -9.34 -25.78 -3.04
CA TRP A 212 -8.46 -25.89 -4.21
C TRP A 212 -9.21 -26.03 -5.55
N TRP A 213 -10.50 -26.34 -5.51
CA TRP A 213 -11.43 -26.55 -6.65
C TRP A 213 -12.60 -25.61 -6.62
#